data_573177ead96914f23377fdbc281cec92
#
_entry.id   573177ead96914f23377fdbc281cec92
#
_cell.length_a   1.000
_cell.length_b   1.000
_cell.length_c   1.000
_cell.angle_alpha   90.00
_cell.angle_beta   90.00
_cell.angle_gamma   90.00
#
_symmetry.space_group_name_H-M   'P 1'
#
loop_
_entity.id
_entity.type
_entity.pdbx_description
1 polymer ?
#
loop_
_entity_poly.entity_id
_entity_poly.type
_entity_poly.pdbx_seq_one_letter_code
_entity_poly.pdbx_strand_id
1 'polypeptide(L)'
;MPPPRRCCPIVFALVVAAPCAFGEHKVTISAGPFDRHDCVVQFKLPEDTEPGGYALTDESGQRTRLQVGPTGRATFILGELKSGEARAYRVEEGGADGGNAAPVEASRDGDRITFSAAGKEILQYQGAKTPLPAGFGPEFQRGGYLFPLYSPSGKLVADDYPPRHKHHHGIWSPWTKTEFEGRHPDFWNMGDMTGTVEFVGIDASWGGAVVGGFAARHRMIDLTAKPEPKAAIDEAWNVRVYRPLSSPRPVYVFDWMSTQTCATDSPLVLPKYHYGGLGFRGSRGWEDKSNCVFLTSEGKDRSNGNETTGKWCWMGGKVNGAVAGVAILCHPDNFRFPQGMRLNPDEPFFSFCPSQGGEWRIEPGKPYVARYRFVVSDGPADPKEIERMWNDYATPPKVTVE
;
A
#
# COMPACT_ATOMS: atom_id res chain seq x y z
N MET A 1 43.23 12.03 -67.34
CA MET A 1 42.95 10.86 -66.44
C MET A 1 43.43 11.23 -65.05
N PRO A 2 42.52 11.34 -64.07
CA PRO A 2 42.90 11.55 -62.68
C PRO A 2 43.24 10.19 -62.00
N PRO A 3 44.09 10.15 -60.99
CA PRO A 3 44.52 8.91 -60.36
C PRO A 3 43.49 8.33 -59.41
N PRO A 4 43.53 7.02 -59.11
CA PRO A 4 42.56 6.33 -58.30
C PRO A 4 42.65 6.67 -56.83
N ARG A 5 41.49 6.93 -56.18
CA ARG A 5 41.38 7.12 -54.73
C ARG A 5 41.54 5.77 -54.05
N ARG A 6 42.49 5.69 -53.11
CA ARG A 6 42.61 4.54 -52.20
C ARG A 6 41.55 4.63 -51.10
N CYS A 7 40.66 3.64 -51.03
CA CYS A 7 39.78 3.42 -49.87
C CYS A 7 40.57 2.81 -48.74
N CYS A 8 40.63 3.49 -47.58
CA CYS A 8 41.11 2.92 -46.36
C CYS A 8 39.97 2.14 -45.67
N PRO A 9 40.15 0.90 -45.25
CA PRO A 9 39.13 0.19 -44.49
C PRO A 9 39.07 0.74 -43.06
N ILE A 10 37.91 1.23 -42.64
CA ILE A 10 37.62 1.56 -41.25
C ILE A 10 37.37 0.24 -40.51
N VAL A 11 38.34 -0.14 -39.66
CA VAL A 11 38.14 -1.28 -38.74
C VAL A 11 37.32 -0.79 -37.56
N PHE A 12 36.10 -1.22 -37.48
CA PHE A 12 35.30 -1.07 -36.25
C PHE A 12 35.81 -2.06 -35.20
N ALA A 13 36.50 -1.55 -34.19
CA ALA A 13 36.80 -2.33 -32.99
C ALA A 13 35.52 -2.49 -32.19
N LEU A 14 34.98 -3.69 -32.15
CA LEU A 14 33.88 -4.06 -31.25
C LEU A 14 34.45 -4.05 -29.82
N VAL A 15 34.21 -3.01 -29.06
CA VAL A 15 34.46 -3.01 -27.61
C VAL A 15 33.41 -3.89 -26.97
N VAL A 16 33.73 -5.16 -26.75
CA VAL A 16 32.97 -6.04 -25.87
C VAL A 16 33.23 -5.53 -24.46
N ALA A 17 32.28 -4.77 -23.89
CA ALA A 17 32.30 -4.47 -22.47
C ALA A 17 32.22 -5.80 -21.72
N ALA A 18 33.24 -6.12 -20.96
CA ALA A 18 33.21 -7.25 -20.04
C ALA A 18 32.01 -7.00 -19.07
N PRO A 19 31.18 -8.02 -18.81
CA PRO A 19 30.15 -7.88 -17.77
C PRO A 19 30.89 -7.55 -16.48
N CYS A 20 30.50 -6.45 -15.82
CA CYS A 20 30.92 -6.19 -14.45
C CYS A 20 30.57 -7.44 -13.66
N ALA A 21 31.52 -8.14 -13.08
CA ALA A 21 31.25 -9.27 -12.22
C ALA A 21 30.43 -8.74 -11.05
N PHE A 22 29.17 -9.20 -10.96
CA PHE A 22 28.32 -8.94 -9.81
C PHE A 22 29.07 -9.44 -8.57
N GLY A 23 29.34 -8.54 -7.61
CA GLY A 23 30.04 -8.92 -6.38
C GLY A 23 29.24 -10.00 -5.66
N GLU A 24 29.93 -11.02 -5.16
CA GLU A 24 29.29 -12.12 -4.41
C GLU A 24 28.81 -11.56 -3.05
N HIS A 25 27.56 -11.06 -2.98
CA HIS A 25 27.00 -10.52 -1.74
C HIS A 25 26.45 -11.63 -0.89
N LYS A 26 26.85 -11.67 0.38
CA LYS A 26 26.29 -12.53 1.41
C LYS A 26 25.24 -11.76 2.21
N VAL A 27 24.06 -12.35 2.36
CA VAL A 27 22.93 -11.76 3.10
C VAL A 27 22.57 -12.69 4.25
N THR A 28 22.62 -12.20 5.47
CA THR A 28 22.19 -12.93 6.66
C THR A 28 20.86 -12.38 7.16
N ILE A 29 19.85 -13.23 7.29
CA ILE A 29 18.51 -12.93 7.78
C ILE A 29 18.34 -13.51 9.17
N SER A 30 18.05 -12.67 10.17
CA SER A 30 17.75 -13.11 11.53
C SER A 30 16.26 -12.93 11.82
N ALA A 31 15.59 -13.99 12.28
CA ALA A 31 14.16 -13.99 12.63
C ALA A 31 13.84 -13.00 13.76
N GLY A 32 14.82 -12.70 14.63
CA GLY A 32 14.56 -11.95 15.87
C GLY A 32 13.68 -12.76 16.85
N PRO A 33 12.81 -12.11 17.64
CA PRO A 33 12.04 -12.77 18.68
C PRO A 33 10.78 -13.50 18.20
N PHE A 34 10.51 -13.54 16.90
CA PHE A 34 9.27 -14.10 16.34
C PHE A 34 9.54 -15.22 15.35
N ASP A 35 8.68 -16.25 15.34
CA ASP A 35 8.59 -17.20 14.23
C ASP A 35 8.15 -16.47 12.96
N ARG A 36 8.82 -16.74 11.84
CA ARG A 36 8.53 -16.14 10.54
C ARG A 36 7.98 -17.20 9.59
N HIS A 37 6.99 -16.81 8.82
CA HIS A 37 6.38 -17.66 7.81
C HIS A 37 5.75 -16.81 6.71
N ASP A 38 6.10 -17.07 5.45
CA ASP A 38 5.68 -16.24 4.31
C ASP A 38 5.87 -14.73 4.56
N CYS A 39 6.99 -14.38 5.20
CA CYS A 39 7.26 -13.02 5.66
C CYS A 39 7.86 -12.17 4.54
N VAL A 40 7.28 -10.99 4.31
CA VAL A 40 7.86 -10.00 3.39
C VAL A 40 9.11 -9.40 4.01
N VAL A 41 10.27 -9.59 3.39
CA VAL A 41 11.55 -9.02 3.81
C VAL A 41 12.04 -8.03 2.78
N GLN A 42 12.43 -6.84 3.25
CA GLN A 42 12.96 -5.76 2.43
C GLN A 42 14.27 -5.24 3.01
N PHE A 43 15.26 -5.04 2.14
CA PHE A 43 16.57 -4.49 2.52
C PHE A 43 17.17 -3.71 1.35
N LYS A 44 18.29 -3.05 1.59
CA LYS A 44 19.07 -2.41 0.53
C LYS A 44 20.26 -3.29 0.19
N LEU A 45 20.47 -3.52 -1.10
CA LEU A 45 21.73 -3.99 -1.64
C LEU A 45 22.64 -2.79 -1.94
N PRO A 46 23.94 -3.01 -2.19
CA PRO A 46 24.87 -1.95 -2.62
C PRO A 46 24.30 -1.15 -3.82
N GLU A 47 24.72 0.12 -3.93
CA GLU A 47 24.16 1.07 -4.90
C GLU A 47 24.43 0.70 -6.37
N ASP A 48 25.41 -0.14 -6.61
CA ASP A 48 25.76 -0.68 -7.93
C ASP A 48 24.93 -1.88 -8.36
N THR A 49 24.00 -2.35 -7.50
CA THR A 49 23.09 -3.46 -7.85
C THR A 49 21.97 -2.97 -8.77
N GLU A 50 21.97 -3.45 -10.01
CA GLU A 50 20.97 -3.10 -11.01
C GLU A 50 19.56 -3.60 -10.62
N PRO A 51 18.50 -2.85 -10.96
CA PRO A 51 17.15 -3.34 -10.82
C PRO A 51 16.91 -4.61 -11.64
N GLY A 52 16.29 -5.63 -11.03
CA GLY A 52 16.05 -6.89 -11.75
C GLY A 52 15.66 -8.04 -10.85
N GLY A 53 15.62 -9.23 -11.45
CA GLY A 53 15.39 -10.50 -10.79
C GLY A 53 16.67 -11.17 -10.39
N TYR A 54 16.77 -11.57 -9.13
CA TYR A 54 17.89 -12.26 -8.52
C TYR A 54 17.39 -13.51 -7.78
N ALA A 55 18.31 -14.32 -7.29
CA ALA A 55 18.07 -15.40 -6.36
C ALA A 55 18.83 -15.21 -5.06
N LEU A 56 18.22 -15.61 -3.96
CA LEU A 56 18.88 -15.88 -2.69
C LEU A 56 19.09 -17.38 -2.58
N THR A 57 20.33 -17.84 -2.57
CA THR A 57 20.69 -19.25 -2.45
C THR A 57 21.22 -19.52 -1.05
N ASP A 58 20.55 -20.40 -0.29
CA ASP A 58 20.99 -20.79 1.05
C ASP A 58 22.08 -21.90 1.01
N GLU A 59 22.59 -22.27 2.19
CA GLU A 59 23.63 -23.29 2.33
C GLU A 59 23.21 -24.70 1.82
N SER A 60 21.90 -24.98 1.75
CA SER A 60 21.38 -26.22 1.18
C SER A 60 21.29 -26.20 -0.35
N GLY A 61 21.53 -25.03 -0.96
CA GLY A 61 21.36 -24.81 -2.40
C GLY A 61 19.92 -24.44 -2.77
N GLN A 62 19.01 -24.23 -1.79
CA GLN A 62 17.67 -23.78 -2.08
C GLN A 62 17.67 -22.34 -2.54
N ARG A 63 17.04 -22.08 -3.68
CA ARG A 63 16.94 -20.77 -4.30
C ARG A 63 15.59 -20.11 -4.04
N THR A 64 15.61 -18.87 -3.56
CA THR A 64 14.42 -18.05 -3.32
C THR A 64 14.46 -16.82 -4.21
N ARG A 65 13.36 -16.47 -4.86
CA ARG A 65 13.27 -15.29 -5.73
C ARG A 65 13.48 -14.01 -4.92
N LEU A 66 14.41 -13.19 -5.39
CA LEU A 66 14.69 -11.84 -4.92
C LEU A 66 14.40 -10.87 -6.06
N GLN A 67 13.72 -9.79 -5.77
CA GLN A 67 13.48 -8.71 -6.73
C GLN A 67 14.11 -7.43 -6.24
N VAL A 68 14.95 -6.80 -7.06
CA VAL A 68 15.52 -5.47 -6.80
C VAL A 68 14.73 -4.44 -7.61
N GLY A 69 14.15 -3.49 -6.91
CA GLY A 69 13.40 -2.40 -7.51
C GLY A 69 14.29 -1.23 -7.97
N PRO A 70 13.72 -0.23 -8.66
CA PRO A 70 14.47 0.90 -9.23
C PRO A 70 15.24 1.75 -8.21
N THR A 71 14.93 1.62 -6.92
CA THR A 71 15.58 2.35 -5.82
C THR A 71 16.64 1.53 -5.08
N GLY A 72 17.10 0.41 -5.66
CA GLY A 72 18.03 -0.53 -5.02
C GLY A 72 17.41 -1.31 -3.84
N ARG A 73 16.09 -1.23 -3.64
CA ARG A 73 15.41 -1.99 -2.60
C ARG A 73 15.15 -3.41 -3.07
N ALA A 74 15.80 -4.35 -2.40
CA ALA A 74 15.59 -5.77 -2.58
C ALA A 74 14.37 -6.24 -1.77
N THR A 75 13.56 -7.12 -2.36
CA THR A 75 12.35 -7.68 -1.73
C THR A 75 12.26 -9.18 -2.03
N PHE A 76 12.00 -9.98 -1.01
CA PHE A 76 11.70 -11.41 -1.17
C PHE A 76 10.69 -11.86 -0.11
N ILE A 77 10.14 -13.06 -0.28
CA ILE A 77 9.27 -13.70 0.70
C ILE A 77 10.09 -14.79 1.40
N LEU A 78 10.37 -14.53 2.68
CA LEU A 78 11.02 -15.50 3.55
C LEU A 78 10.02 -16.61 3.89
N GLY A 79 10.38 -17.85 3.63
CA GLY A 79 9.60 -19.01 4.07
C GLY A 79 9.61 -19.14 5.60
N GLU A 80 9.89 -20.35 6.10
CA GLU A 80 9.97 -20.56 7.54
C GLU A 80 11.35 -20.20 8.10
N LEU A 81 11.35 -19.46 9.24
CA LEU A 81 12.53 -19.21 10.07
C LEU A 81 12.06 -19.05 11.53
N LYS A 82 12.56 -19.88 12.43
CA LYS A 82 12.13 -19.89 13.82
C LYS A 82 12.72 -18.72 14.62
N SER A 83 12.02 -18.30 15.66
CA SER A 83 12.49 -17.31 16.61
C SER A 83 13.92 -17.59 17.08
N GLY A 84 14.77 -16.59 17.04
CA GLY A 84 16.20 -16.68 17.41
C GLY A 84 17.10 -17.28 16.33
N GLU A 85 16.56 -17.87 15.26
CA GLU A 85 17.36 -18.42 14.15
C GLU A 85 17.83 -17.34 13.19
N ALA A 86 18.91 -17.64 12.49
CA ALA A 86 19.42 -16.87 11.38
C ALA A 86 19.75 -17.81 10.20
N ARG A 87 19.60 -17.29 8.98
CA ARG A 87 19.94 -18.02 7.76
C ARG A 87 20.76 -17.15 6.84
N ALA A 88 21.85 -17.70 6.33
CA ALA A 88 22.72 -17.04 5.38
C ALA A 88 22.34 -17.42 3.94
N TYR A 89 22.48 -16.44 3.04
CA TYR A 89 22.21 -16.58 1.63
C TYR A 89 23.32 -15.93 0.81
N ARG A 90 23.55 -16.42 -0.39
CA ARG A 90 24.28 -15.72 -1.44
C ARG A 90 23.29 -15.08 -2.40
N VAL A 91 23.58 -13.87 -2.86
CA VAL A 91 22.82 -13.20 -3.92
C VAL A 91 23.41 -13.65 -5.24
N GLU A 92 22.59 -14.15 -6.13
CA GLU A 92 22.99 -14.62 -7.45
C GLU A 92 22.16 -13.93 -8.53
N GLU A 93 22.81 -13.59 -9.66
CA GLU A 93 22.08 -13.10 -10.84
C GLU A 93 21.14 -14.16 -11.40
N GLY A 94 20.06 -13.69 -11.99
CA GLY A 94 19.02 -14.54 -12.57
C GLY A 94 17.95 -14.96 -11.57
N GLY A 95 16.74 -15.12 -12.07
CA GLY A 95 15.61 -15.54 -11.24
C GLY A 95 15.79 -16.96 -10.71
N ALA A 96 15.27 -17.26 -9.53
CA ALA A 96 15.17 -18.64 -9.06
C ALA A 96 14.18 -19.40 -9.94
N ASP A 97 14.64 -20.52 -10.48
CA ASP A 97 13.76 -21.54 -11.06
C ASP A 97 13.03 -22.20 -9.89
N GLY A 98 11.82 -21.88 -9.65
CA GLY A 98 11.13 -22.61 -8.59
C GLY A 98 10.09 -21.84 -7.82
N GLY A 99 8.97 -22.48 -7.76
CA GLY A 99 7.77 -22.09 -7.06
C GLY A 99 6.68 -21.62 -8.03
N ASN A 100 5.53 -22.29 -7.94
CA ASN A 100 4.31 -22.02 -8.73
C ASN A 100 3.66 -20.65 -8.39
N ALA A 101 4.37 -19.79 -7.62
CA ALA A 101 3.83 -18.51 -7.25
C ALA A 101 3.87 -17.54 -8.44
N ALA A 102 2.69 -17.13 -8.88
CA ALA A 102 2.54 -16.20 -9.99
C ALA A 102 3.13 -14.83 -9.65
N PRO A 103 3.76 -14.15 -10.64
CA PRO A 103 4.20 -12.78 -10.48
C PRO A 103 3.00 -11.84 -10.24
N VAL A 104 3.29 -10.67 -9.72
CA VAL A 104 2.35 -9.55 -9.72
C VAL A 104 2.43 -8.86 -11.06
N GLU A 105 1.34 -8.85 -11.79
CA GLU A 105 1.19 -8.12 -13.04
C GLU A 105 0.61 -6.74 -12.74
N ALA A 106 1.11 -5.71 -13.39
CA ALA A 106 0.57 -4.36 -13.34
C ALA A 106 0.22 -3.92 -14.76
N SER A 107 -1.04 -3.64 -15.02
CA SER A 107 -1.49 -3.05 -16.28
C SER A 107 -1.98 -1.63 -16.03
N ARG A 108 -1.65 -0.72 -16.95
CA ARG A 108 -2.06 0.68 -16.89
C ARG A 108 -2.95 1.03 -18.09
N ASP A 109 -4.11 1.63 -17.78
CA ASP A 109 -5.02 2.18 -18.79
C ASP A 109 -5.31 3.65 -18.39
N GLY A 110 -4.65 4.58 -19.07
CA GLY A 110 -4.66 6.00 -18.70
C GLY A 110 -4.14 6.22 -17.28
N ASP A 111 -5.01 6.69 -16.39
CA ASP A 111 -4.71 6.97 -14.99
C ASP A 111 -5.24 5.89 -14.03
N ARG A 112 -5.63 4.75 -14.57
CA ARG A 112 -6.00 3.55 -13.81
C ARG A 112 -4.88 2.52 -13.87
N ILE A 113 -4.59 1.89 -12.72
CA ILE A 113 -3.63 0.79 -12.62
C ILE A 113 -4.34 -0.41 -12.03
N THR A 114 -4.26 -1.55 -12.72
CA THR A 114 -4.81 -2.83 -12.25
C THR A 114 -3.67 -3.76 -11.87
N PHE A 115 -3.73 -4.32 -10.66
CA PHE A 115 -2.83 -5.36 -10.19
C PHE A 115 -3.52 -6.71 -10.20
N SER A 116 -2.85 -7.70 -10.78
CA SER A 116 -3.33 -9.08 -10.86
C SER A 116 -2.21 -10.08 -10.58
N ALA A 117 -2.60 -11.32 -10.28
CA ALA A 117 -1.69 -12.46 -10.20
C ALA A 117 -2.42 -13.73 -10.65
N ALA A 118 -1.78 -14.58 -11.46
CA ALA A 118 -2.38 -15.78 -12.03
C ALA A 118 -3.72 -15.52 -12.73
N GLY A 119 -3.84 -14.39 -13.44
CA GLY A 119 -5.05 -13.99 -14.15
C GLY A 119 -6.20 -13.53 -13.25
N LYS A 120 -5.98 -13.40 -11.93
CA LYS A 120 -6.98 -12.89 -10.97
C LYS A 120 -6.63 -11.47 -10.56
N GLU A 121 -7.60 -10.58 -10.65
CA GLU A 121 -7.46 -9.22 -10.18
C GLU A 121 -7.37 -9.17 -8.65
N ILE A 122 -6.45 -8.34 -8.14
CA ILE A 122 -6.24 -8.10 -6.71
C ILE A 122 -6.86 -6.77 -6.32
N LEU A 123 -6.43 -5.69 -6.97
CA LEU A 123 -6.91 -4.34 -6.71
C LEU A 123 -6.66 -3.41 -7.91
N GLN A 124 -7.42 -2.29 -7.94
CA GLN A 124 -7.15 -1.20 -8.86
C GLN A 124 -6.91 0.11 -8.11
N TYR A 125 -6.06 0.93 -8.69
CA TYR A 125 -5.93 2.35 -8.35
C TYR A 125 -6.67 3.18 -9.39
N GLN A 126 -7.54 4.08 -8.90
CA GLN A 126 -8.29 5.03 -9.68
C GLN A 126 -7.63 6.40 -9.54
N GLY A 127 -6.76 6.77 -10.47
CA GLY A 127 -6.08 8.08 -10.46
C GLY A 127 -7.03 9.19 -10.87
N ALA A 128 -7.53 9.13 -12.09
CA ALA A 128 -8.49 10.11 -12.61
C ALA A 128 -9.88 9.95 -12.01
N LYS A 129 -10.71 10.97 -12.23
CA LYS A 129 -12.12 10.96 -11.86
C LYS A 129 -12.86 9.84 -12.61
N THR A 130 -13.51 8.96 -11.86
CA THR A 130 -14.34 7.88 -12.43
C THR A 130 -15.74 8.38 -12.79
N PRO A 131 -16.45 7.71 -13.71
CA PRO A 131 -17.85 8.01 -13.98
C PRO A 131 -18.69 7.90 -12.71
N LEU A 132 -19.59 8.87 -12.51
CA LEU A 132 -20.50 8.88 -11.37
C LEU A 132 -21.64 7.89 -11.57
N PRO A 133 -22.10 7.19 -10.51
CA PRO A 133 -23.36 6.47 -10.54
C PRO A 133 -24.54 7.41 -10.82
N ALA A 134 -25.61 6.89 -11.41
CA ALA A 134 -26.81 7.66 -11.66
C ALA A 134 -27.38 8.27 -10.35
N GLY A 135 -27.75 9.55 -10.40
CA GLY A 135 -28.29 10.29 -9.25
C GLY A 135 -27.23 10.87 -8.30
N PHE A 136 -25.94 10.81 -8.67
CA PHE A 136 -24.86 11.47 -7.92
C PHE A 136 -24.51 12.81 -8.57
N GLY A 137 -24.32 13.85 -7.75
CA GLY A 137 -23.88 15.15 -8.22
C GLY A 137 -22.37 15.16 -8.53
N PRO A 138 -21.91 16.08 -9.40
CA PRO A 138 -20.50 16.17 -9.81
C PRO A 138 -19.54 16.47 -8.64
N GLU A 139 -20.01 17.02 -7.55
CA GLU A 139 -19.25 17.30 -6.34
C GLU A 139 -18.66 16.04 -5.68
N PHE A 140 -19.27 14.88 -5.90
CA PHE A 140 -18.76 13.59 -5.37
C PHE A 140 -17.72 12.94 -6.27
N GLN A 141 -17.50 13.48 -7.48
CA GLN A 141 -16.57 12.88 -8.42
C GLN A 141 -15.12 13.17 -8.03
N ARG A 142 -14.36 12.11 -7.79
CA ARG A 142 -12.92 12.20 -7.48
C ARG A 142 -12.12 11.06 -8.12
N GLY A 143 -10.82 11.23 -8.09
CA GLY A 143 -9.81 10.19 -8.25
C GLY A 143 -8.96 10.05 -6.97
N GLY A 144 -7.88 9.29 -7.04
CA GLY A 144 -6.95 9.11 -5.93
C GLY A 144 -7.47 8.17 -4.84
N TYR A 145 -7.89 6.95 -5.23
CA TYR A 145 -8.34 5.91 -4.30
C TYR A 145 -8.13 4.50 -4.87
N LEU A 146 -8.21 3.47 -4.02
CA LEU A 146 -8.12 2.06 -4.41
C LEU A 146 -9.52 1.43 -4.43
N PHE A 147 -9.97 1.01 -5.60
CA PHE A 147 -11.19 0.24 -5.83
C PHE A 147 -11.21 -0.28 -7.28
N PRO A 148 -11.65 -1.51 -7.55
CA PRO A 148 -12.09 -2.54 -6.59
C PRO A 148 -10.94 -3.16 -5.80
N LEU A 149 -11.29 -3.95 -4.77
CA LEU A 149 -10.39 -4.80 -3.99
C LEU A 149 -11.03 -6.18 -3.85
N TYR A 150 -10.29 -7.22 -4.22
CA TYR A 150 -10.79 -8.60 -4.22
C TYR A 150 -10.08 -9.49 -3.23
N SER A 151 -10.79 -10.50 -2.70
CA SER A 151 -10.18 -11.61 -1.98
C SER A 151 -9.58 -12.64 -2.93
N PRO A 152 -8.73 -13.59 -2.47
CA PRO A 152 -8.15 -14.63 -3.31
C PRO A 152 -9.16 -15.49 -4.08
N SER A 153 -10.39 -15.63 -3.57
CA SER A 153 -11.48 -16.31 -4.28
C SER A 153 -12.29 -15.40 -5.21
N GLY A 154 -11.90 -14.12 -5.35
CA GLY A 154 -12.55 -13.16 -6.26
C GLY A 154 -13.78 -12.46 -5.65
N LYS A 155 -13.93 -12.43 -4.31
CA LYS A 155 -15.02 -11.66 -3.67
C LYS A 155 -14.65 -10.20 -3.57
N LEU A 156 -15.55 -9.32 -3.97
CA LEU A 156 -15.40 -7.87 -3.85
C LEU A 156 -15.56 -7.45 -2.37
N VAL A 157 -14.45 -7.10 -1.72
CA VAL A 157 -14.41 -6.77 -0.29
C VAL A 157 -14.43 -5.27 0.01
N ALA A 158 -14.47 -4.44 -1.01
CA ALA A 158 -14.60 -2.98 -0.90
C ALA A 158 -15.90 -2.51 -1.58
N ASP A 159 -16.29 -1.25 -1.33
CA ASP A 159 -17.38 -0.57 -2.02
C ASP A 159 -16.97 0.83 -2.48
N ASP A 160 -17.66 1.35 -3.48
CA ASP A 160 -17.46 2.68 -4.03
C ASP A 160 -18.80 3.38 -4.24
N TYR A 161 -18.86 4.67 -3.88
CA TYR A 161 -20.08 5.47 -3.96
C TYR A 161 -21.32 4.80 -3.30
N PRO A 162 -21.25 4.37 -2.02
CA PRO A 162 -22.43 3.82 -1.35
C PRO A 162 -23.54 4.88 -1.25
N PRO A 163 -24.81 4.50 -1.41
CA PRO A 163 -25.91 5.48 -1.49
C PRO A 163 -26.05 6.42 -0.30
N ARG A 164 -25.72 5.95 0.91
CA ARG A 164 -25.81 6.74 2.15
C ARG A 164 -24.64 7.68 2.36
N HIS A 165 -23.42 7.30 1.86
CA HIS A 165 -22.19 8.06 2.02
C HIS A 165 -21.50 8.20 0.68
N LYS A 166 -22.08 9.01 -0.18
CA LYS A 166 -21.67 9.21 -1.59
C LYS A 166 -20.20 9.60 -1.78
N HIS A 167 -19.54 10.09 -0.71
CA HIS A 167 -18.14 10.47 -0.65
C HIS A 167 -17.20 9.35 -0.14
N HIS A 168 -17.74 8.14 0.16
CA HIS A 168 -16.88 7.00 0.51
C HIS A 168 -16.40 6.27 -0.74
N HIS A 169 -15.15 5.82 -0.68
CA HIS A 169 -14.48 5.01 -1.70
C HIS A 169 -13.84 3.79 -1.05
N GLY A 170 -13.30 2.84 -1.82
CA GLY A 170 -12.70 1.61 -1.28
C GLY A 170 -11.65 1.90 -0.19
N ILE A 171 -10.49 2.45 -0.60
CA ILE A 171 -9.44 2.93 0.33
C ILE A 171 -9.04 4.32 -0.11
N TRP A 172 -9.12 5.30 0.81
CA TRP A 172 -8.77 6.70 0.57
C TRP A 172 -8.26 7.38 1.84
N SER A 173 -7.66 8.56 1.77
CA SER A 173 -6.98 9.16 2.93
C SER A 173 -7.07 10.69 3.00
N PRO A 174 -8.24 11.32 2.89
CA PRO A 174 -8.39 12.75 3.11
C PRO A 174 -8.63 13.07 4.59
N TRP A 175 -8.65 14.37 4.88
CA TRP A 175 -9.01 14.90 6.19
C TRP A 175 -10.37 15.57 6.19
N THR A 176 -11.08 15.42 7.30
CA THR A 176 -12.27 16.19 7.66
C THR A 176 -11.94 17.10 8.86
N LYS A 177 -12.76 18.10 9.13
CA LYS A 177 -12.52 19.03 10.24
C LYS A 177 -11.10 19.59 10.24
N THR A 178 -10.80 20.37 9.22
CA THR A 178 -9.50 21.04 9.09
C THR A 178 -9.63 22.54 9.32
N GLU A 179 -8.50 23.19 9.61
CA GLU A 179 -8.33 24.65 9.54
C GLU A 179 -7.10 24.95 8.71
N PHE A 180 -7.28 25.82 7.71
CA PHE A 180 -6.22 26.26 6.81
C PHE A 180 -6.38 27.76 6.51
N GLU A 181 -5.41 28.56 6.94
CA GLU A 181 -5.40 30.01 6.75
C GLU A 181 -6.71 30.70 7.18
N GLY A 182 -7.24 30.28 8.35
CA GLY A 182 -8.48 30.83 8.91
C GLY A 182 -9.77 30.36 8.23
N ARG A 183 -9.69 29.40 7.31
CA ARG A 183 -10.81 28.74 6.64
C ARG A 183 -10.91 27.28 7.09
N HIS A 184 -12.05 26.61 6.82
CA HIS A 184 -12.33 25.26 7.27
C HIS A 184 -12.69 24.32 6.11
N PRO A 185 -11.75 24.03 5.18
CA PRO A 185 -12.01 23.09 4.10
C PRO A 185 -12.20 21.66 4.62
N ASP A 186 -13.17 20.93 4.08
CA ASP A 186 -13.39 19.51 4.34
C ASP A 186 -13.05 18.74 3.07
N PHE A 187 -11.94 17.97 3.11
CA PHE A 187 -11.47 17.19 1.98
C PHE A 187 -12.10 15.79 1.92
N TRP A 188 -12.87 15.42 2.97
CA TRP A 188 -13.56 14.15 3.10
C TRP A 188 -15.02 14.22 2.65
N ASN A 189 -15.79 15.15 3.23
CA ASN A 189 -17.22 15.32 2.96
C ASN A 189 -17.43 16.25 1.76
N MET A 190 -17.05 15.78 0.57
CA MET A 190 -17.00 16.59 -0.66
C MET A 190 -18.34 17.21 -1.06
N GLY A 191 -19.48 16.68 -0.58
CA GLY A 191 -20.81 17.24 -0.82
C GLY A 191 -20.97 18.68 -0.34
N ASP A 192 -20.20 19.11 0.66
CA ASP A 192 -20.21 20.48 1.20
C ASP A 192 -19.46 21.47 0.29
N MET A 193 -18.74 20.99 -0.72
CA MET A 193 -17.95 21.76 -1.69
C MET A 193 -16.98 22.79 -1.07
N THR A 194 -16.48 22.49 0.14
CA THR A 194 -15.48 23.34 0.80
C THR A 194 -14.06 22.87 0.53
N GLY A 195 -13.88 21.60 0.23
CA GLY A 195 -12.59 20.99 -0.11
C GLY A 195 -12.75 19.81 -1.08
N THR A 196 -11.66 19.43 -1.73
CA THR A 196 -11.59 18.26 -2.61
C THR A 196 -10.20 17.67 -2.62
N VAL A 197 -10.06 16.47 -3.20
CA VAL A 197 -8.77 15.86 -3.51
C VAL A 197 -8.64 15.72 -5.02
N GLU A 198 -7.56 16.25 -5.55
CA GLU A 198 -7.23 16.19 -6.98
C GLU A 198 -6.10 15.19 -7.22
N PHE A 199 -6.25 14.40 -8.25
CA PHE A 199 -5.16 13.59 -8.81
C PHE A 199 -4.19 14.49 -9.58
N VAL A 200 -2.89 14.33 -9.32
CA VAL A 200 -1.83 15.11 -9.98
C VAL A 200 -1.12 14.26 -11.03
N GLY A 201 -0.85 12.99 -10.74
CA GLY A 201 -0.18 12.11 -11.70
C GLY A 201 0.31 10.80 -11.09
N ILE A 202 0.66 9.87 -11.97
CA ILE A 202 1.33 8.60 -11.65
C ILE A 202 2.80 8.77 -12.03
N ASP A 203 3.70 8.70 -11.05
CA ASP A 203 5.14 8.84 -11.27
C ASP A 203 5.78 7.52 -11.72
N ALA A 204 5.25 6.39 -11.23
CA ALA A 204 5.71 5.05 -11.61
C ALA A 204 4.61 4.01 -11.41
N SER A 205 4.66 2.94 -12.22
CA SER A 205 3.92 1.70 -12.00
C SER A 205 4.73 0.53 -12.53
N TRP A 206 4.75 -0.59 -11.79
CA TRP A 206 5.53 -1.76 -12.16
C TRP A 206 4.88 -3.04 -11.65
N GLY A 207 5.13 -4.14 -12.34
CA GLY A 207 4.89 -5.51 -11.88
C GLY A 207 6.21 -6.20 -11.53
N GLY A 208 6.14 -7.44 -11.05
CA GLY A 208 7.34 -8.22 -10.80
C GLY A 208 7.13 -9.58 -10.17
N ALA A 209 8.20 -10.35 -10.09
CA ALA A 209 8.14 -11.74 -9.62
C ALA A 209 7.78 -11.87 -8.13
N VAL A 210 8.05 -10.82 -7.33
CA VAL A 210 7.81 -10.79 -5.89
C VAL A 210 6.88 -9.65 -5.49
N VAL A 211 7.05 -8.46 -6.11
CA VAL A 211 6.33 -7.25 -5.77
C VAL A 211 6.07 -6.40 -7.00
N GLY A 212 4.84 -5.95 -7.15
CA GLY A 212 4.46 -4.84 -8.02
C GLY A 212 4.14 -3.60 -7.20
N GLY A 213 3.89 -2.48 -7.85
CA GLY A 213 3.52 -1.27 -7.11
C GLY A 213 3.33 -0.06 -8.00
N PHE A 214 3.03 1.06 -7.34
CA PHE A 214 2.97 2.36 -8.00
C PHE A 214 3.34 3.49 -7.04
N ALA A 215 3.71 4.62 -7.63
CA ALA A 215 3.82 5.91 -6.97
C ALA A 215 2.90 6.91 -7.67
N ALA A 216 2.08 7.64 -6.90
CA ALA A 216 1.14 8.63 -7.44
C ALA A 216 1.07 9.85 -6.53
N ARG A 217 0.68 10.99 -7.11
CA ARG A 217 0.56 12.25 -6.39
C ARG A 217 -0.88 12.76 -6.43
N HIS A 218 -1.27 13.35 -5.31
CA HIS A 218 -2.57 14.00 -5.09
C HIS A 218 -2.37 15.36 -4.46
N ARG A 219 -3.43 16.16 -4.43
CA ARG A 219 -3.45 17.46 -3.82
C ARG A 219 -4.78 17.69 -3.11
N MET A 220 -4.74 18.10 -1.85
CA MET A 220 -5.94 18.54 -1.14
C MET A 220 -6.12 20.03 -1.40
N ILE A 221 -7.27 20.38 -1.97
CA ILE A 221 -7.58 21.74 -2.44
C ILE A 221 -8.68 22.35 -1.57
N ASP A 222 -8.39 23.49 -0.97
CA ASP A 222 -9.37 24.38 -0.34
C ASP A 222 -10.14 25.12 -1.43
N LEU A 223 -11.41 24.78 -1.60
CA LEU A 223 -12.31 25.38 -2.58
C LEU A 223 -12.89 26.72 -2.11
N THR A 224 -12.72 27.06 -0.83
CA THR A 224 -13.24 28.30 -0.23
C THR A 224 -12.27 29.49 -0.32
N ALA A 225 -11.01 29.22 -0.66
CA ALA A 225 -10.02 30.26 -0.86
C ALA A 225 -10.40 31.23 -2.00
N LYS A 226 -10.03 32.51 -1.84
CA LYS A 226 -10.28 33.56 -2.84
C LYS A 226 -8.96 34.20 -3.20
N PRO A 227 -8.77 34.68 -4.47
CA PRO A 227 -9.73 34.69 -5.60
C PRO A 227 -9.94 33.32 -6.26
N GLU A 228 -9.10 32.32 -5.99
CA GLU A 228 -9.14 30.99 -6.59
C GLU A 228 -8.89 29.89 -5.53
N PRO A 229 -9.31 28.64 -5.78
CA PRO A 229 -9.01 27.50 -4.93
C PRO A 229 -7.51 27.38 -4.65
N LYS A 230 -7.15 26.93 -3.44
CA LYS A 230 -5.76 26.89 -2.98
C LYS A 230 -5.39 25.50 -2.48
N ALA A 231 -4.22 25.02 -2.91
CA ALA A 231 -3.68 23.77 -2.39
C ALA A 231 -3.25 23.95 -0.93
N ALA A 232 -3.73 23.06 -0.05
CA ALA A 232 -3.32 22.99 1.35
C ALA A 232 -2.25 21.91 1.56
N ILE A 233 -2.41 20.75 0.93
CA ILE A 233 -1.51 19.58 1.08
C ILE A 233 -1.17 19.02 -0.30
N ASP A 234 0.10 18.76 -0.51
CA ASP A 234 0.61 17.83 -1.52
C ASP A 234 0.77 16.45 -0.87
N GLU A 235 0.23 15.39 -1.51
CA GLU A 235 0.28 14.03 -1.02
C GLU A 235 0.93 13.11 -2.05
N ALA A 236 1.85 12.26 -1.60
CA ALA A 236 2.46 11.21 -2.40
C ALA A 236 2.08 9.84 -1.82
N TRP A 237 1.49 8.99 -2.65
CA TRP A 237 1.25 7.59 -2.33
C TRP A 237 2.34 6.69 -2.89
N ASN A 238 2.75 5.69 -2.10
CA ASN A 238 3.57 4.58 -2.53
C ASN A 238 2.88 3.29 -2.11
N VAL A 239 2.44 2.50 -3.08
CA VAL A 239 1.75 1.24 -2.84
C VAL A 239 2.59 0.10 -3.38
N ARG A 240 2.71 -0.97 -2.61
CA ARG A 240 3.43 -2.20 -2.99
C ARG A 240 2.51 -3.39 -2.81
N VAL A 241 2.24 -4.10 -3.89
CA VAL A 241 1.40 -5.29 -3.93
C VAL A 241 2.32 -6.49 -4.04
N TYR A 242 2.27 -7.38 -3.05
CA TYR A 242 3.12 -8.57 -3.02
C TYR A 242 2.47 -9.73 -3.77
N ARG A 243 3.28 -10.63 -4.30
CA ARG A 243 2.75 -11.88 -4.86
C ARG A 243 1.88 -12.56 -3.82
N PRO A 244 0.83 -13.31 -4.22
CA PRO A 244 -0.02 -14.02 -3.27
C PRO A 244 0.80 -14.89 -2.32
N LEU A 245 0.49 -14.82 -1.02
CA LEU A 245 1.03 -15.69 0.01
C LEU A 245 0.07 -16.88 0.19
N SER A 246 0.59 -18.04 0.58
CA SER A 246 -0.16 -19.28 0.49
C SER A 246 -0.50 -19.93 1.83
N SER A 247 0.20 -19.57 2.89
CA SER A 247 0.10 -20.28 4.16
C SER A 247 -0.40 -19.37 5.29
N PRO A 248 -1.24 -19.86 6.18
CA PRO A 248 -1.90 -21.17 6.15
C PRO A 248 -3.02 -21.26 5.11
N ARG A 249 -3.41 -20.15 4.51
CA ARG A 249 -4.40 -19.99 3.45
C ARG A 249 -4.00 -18.90 2.49
N PRO A 250 -4.50 -18.87 1.24
CA PRO A 250 -4.21 -17.81 0.31
C PRO A 250 -4.62 -16.44 0.87
N VAL A 251 -3.70 -15.46 0.80
CA VAL A 251 -3.96 -14.06 1.16
C VAL A 251 -3.32 -13.13 0.14
N TYR A 252 -3.94 -11.99 -0.07
CA TYR A 252 -3.32 -10.86 -0.75
C TYR A 252 -2.80 -9.87 0.27
N VAL A 253 -1.58 -9.42 0.09
CA VAL A 253 -0.91 -8.47 0.97
C VAL A 253 -0.44 -7.28 0.15
N PHE A 254 -0.71 -6.08 0.64
CA PHE A 254 -0.12 -4.87 0.07
C PHE A 254 0.17 -3.85 1.15
N ASP A 255 1.23 -3.08 0.94
CA ASP A 255 1.60 -1.94 1.77
C ASP A 255 1.14 -0.65 1.10
N TRP A 256 0.56 0.23 1.88
CA TRP A 256 0.17 1.57 1.48
C TRP A 256 0.89 2.59 2.36
N MET A 257 1.54 3.54 1.74
CA MET A 257 2.20 4.65 2.40
C MET A 257 1.76 5.96 1.78
N SER A 258 1.35 6.91 2.62
CA SER A 258 1.10 8.30 2.25
C SER A 258 2.11 9.21 2.92
N THR A 259 2.64 10.14 2.16
CA THR A 259 3.46 11.25 2.65
C THR A 259 2.75 12.55 2.30
N GLN A 260 2.35 13.30 3.31
CA GLN A 260 1.64 14.57 3.17
C GLN A 260 2.53 15.72 3.61
N THR A 261 2.64 16.73 2.76
CA THR A 261 3.42 17.95 3.01
C THR A 261 2.53 19.18 2.79
N CYS A 262 2.74 20.23 3.57
CA CYS A 262 2.07 21.49 3.28
C CYS A 262 2.45 21.98 1.88
N ALA A 263 1.46 22.36 1.08
CA ALA A 263 1.67 22.92 -0.26
C ALA A 263 2.07 24.40 -0.20
N THR A 264 2.04 25.00 0.99
CA THR A 264 2.37 26.42 1.27
C THR A 264 3.16 26.51 2.58
N ASP A 265 3.56 27.72 2.97
CA ASP A 265 4.18 27.99 4.27
C ASP A 265 3.18 28.02 5.44
N SER A 266 1.91 27.71 5.19
CA SER A 266 0.86 27.63 6.21
C SER A 266 0.63 26.18 6.64
N PRO A 267 0.50 25.90 7.96
CA PRO A 267 0.17 24.56 8.44
C PRO A 267 -1.28 24.19 8.13
N LEU A 268 -1.54 22.89 7.99
CA LEU A 268 -2.90 22.36 8.06
C LEU A 268 -3.17 21.92 9.51
N VAL A 269 -4.12 22.60 10.18
CA VAL A 269 -4.55 22.23 11.54
C VAL A 269 -5.65 21.18 11.46
N LEU A 270 -5.54 20.16 12.30
CA LEU A 270 -6.44 19.02 12.40
C LEU A 270 -7.00 18.95 13.83
N PRO A 271 -8.15 19.58 14.09
CA PRO A 271 -8.81 19.53 15.39
C PRO A 271 -9.14 18.09 15.81
N LYS A 272 -9.39 17.89 17.11
CA LYS A 272 -9.88 16.59 17.60
C LYS A 272 -11.17 16.22 16.88
N TYR A 273 -11.18 15.02 16.26
CA TYR A 273 -12.36 14.50 15.59
C TYR A 273 -12.33 12.95 15.56
N HIS A 274 -13.47 12.34 15.30
CA HIS A 274 -13.63 10.90 15.43
C HIS A 274 -13.37 10.09 14.16
N TYR A 275 -13.16 10.71 12.98
CA TYR A 275 -12.67 10.07 11.74
C TYR A 275 -11.85 11.06 10.91
N GLY A 276 -11.14 10.52 9.92
CA GLY A 276 -10.24 11.25 9.01
C GLY A 276 -8.88 10.58 8.91
N GLY A 277 -8.17 10.76 7.83
CA GLY A 277 -6.97 10.02 7.47
C GLY A 277 -7.31 8.75 6.70
N LEU A 278 -6.66 7.63 7.00
CA LEU A 278 -6.95 6.39 6.28
C LEU A 278 -8.39 5.94 6.50
N GLY A 279 -9.16 5.81 5.41
CA GLY A 279 -10.50 5.24 5.38
C GLY A 279 -10.56 3.96 4.57
N PHE A 280 -11.35 3.01 5.01
CA PHE A 280 -11.69 1.81 4.27
C PHE A 280 -13.20 1.60 4.27
N ARG A 281 -13.79 1.61 3.09
CA ARG A 281 -15.19 1.26 2.87
C ARG A 281 -15.29 -0.20 2.46
N GLY A 282 -15.86 -1.04 3.34
CA GLY A 282 -16.06 -2.45 3.10
C GLY A 282 -17.20 -2.74 2.12
N SER A 283 -17.28 -3.98 1.69
CA SER A 283 -18.21 -4.47 0.68
C SER A 283 -19.66 -4.00 0.92
N ARG A 284 -20.36 -3.67 -0.15
CA ARG A 284 -21.80 -3.40 -0.12
C ARG A 284 -22.61 -4.57 0.47
N GLY A 285 -22.11 -5.79 0.32
CA GLY A 285 -22.71 -6.97 0.95
C GLY A 285 -22.68 -6.95 2.48
N TRP A 286 -21.92 -6.04 3.10
CA TRP A 286 -21.78 -5.88 4.55
C TRP A 286 -22.60 -4.72 5.12
N GLU A 287 -23.48 -4.09 4.34
CA GLU A 287 -24.37 -3.00 4.80
C GLU A 287 -25.32 -3.43 5.92
N ASP A 288 -25.76 -4.70 5.92
CA ASP A 288 -26.44 -5.27 7.05
C ASP A 288 -25.45 -5.47 8.21
N LYS A 289 -25.71 -4.80 9.35
CA LYS A 289 -24.90 -4.88 10.55
C LYS A 289 -24.64 -6.31 11.02
N SER A 290 -25.63 -7.19 10.86
CA SER A 290 -25.50 -8.62 11.22
C SER A 290 -24.51 -9.37 10.34
N ASN A 291 -24.21 -8.83 9.17
CA ASN A 291 -23.23 -9.37 8.22
C ASN A 291 -21.91 -8.57 8.17
N CYS A 292 -21.68 -7.65 9.09
CA CYS A 292 -20.44 -6.90 9.16
C CYS A 292 -19.81 -7.05 10.54
N VAL A 293 -18.70 -7.73 10.60
CA VAL A 293 -17.95 -8.02 11.83
C VAL A 293 -16.68 -7.19 11.85
N PHE A 294 -16.37 -6.61 13.01
CA PHE A 294 -15.07 -6.02 13.31
C PHE A 294 -14.38 -6.85 14.39
N LEU A 295 -13.06 -6.93 14.31
CA LEU A 295 -12.21 -7.50 15.33
C LEU A 295 -10.93 -6.67 15.41
N THR A 296 -10.62 -6.15 16.60
CA THR A 296 -9.39 -5.38 16.83
C THR A 296 -8.31 -6.24 17.47
N SER A 297 -7.07 -5.75 17.48
CA SER A 297 -5.93 -6.37 18.19
C SER A 297 -6.18 -6.57 19.69
N GLU A 298 -7.11 -5.80 20.27
CA GLU A 298 -7.49 -5.88 21.68
C GLU A 298 -8.72 -6.77 21.93
N GLY A 299 -9.12 -7.57 20.92
CA GLY A 299 -10.28 -8.46 21.00
C GLY A 299 -11.63 -7.74 21.04
N LYS A 300 -11.67 -6.45 20.66
CA LYS A 300 -12.89 -5.65 20.64
C LYS A 300 -13.60 -5.79 19.30
N ASP A 301 -14.91 -5.56 19.33
CA ASP A 301 -15.79 -5.59 18.17
C ASP A 301 -16.48 -4.22 17.91
N ARG A 302 -17.52 -4.21 17.07
CA ARG A 302 -18.29 -3.02 16.76
C ARG A 302 -18.94 -2.37 17.99
N SER A 303 -19.31 -3.17 19.01
CA SER A 303 -20.05 -2.69 20.18
C SER A 303 -19.18 -1.92 21.17
N ASN A 304 -17.87 -2.22 21.21
CA ASN A 304 -16.97 -1.71 22.24
C ASN A 304 -15.59 -1.23 21.71
N GLY A 305 -15.33 -1.35 20.41
CA GLY A 305 -14.06 -0.99 19.78
C GLY A 305 -14.04 0.40 19.16
N ASN A 306 -15.20 1.05 18.94
CA ASN A 306 -15.23 2.39 18.38
C ASN A 306 -14.56 3.42 19.31
N GLU A 307 -13.75 4.30 18.74
CA GLU A 307 -12.96 5.33 19.44
C GLU A 307 -12.00 4.75 20.51
N THR A 308 -11.56 3.52 20.32
CA THR A 308 -10.44 2.94 21.07
C THR A 308 -9.20 2.84 20.17
N THR A 309 -8.03 2.56 20.76
CA THR A 309 -6.79 2.37 20.00
C THR A 309 -6.53 0.89 19.70
N GLY A 310 -5.76 0.62 18.63
CA GLY A 310 -5.34 -0.75 18.29
C GLY A 310 -4.21 -0.79 17.30
N LYS A 311 -3.51 -1.92 17.28
CA LYS A 311 -2.42 -2.21 16.34
C LYS A 311 -2.93 -2.60 14.97
N TRP A 312 -4.06 -3.29 14.93
CA TRP A 312 -4.74 -3.70 13.71
C TRP A 312 -6.25 -3.83 13.95
N CYS A 313 -6.99 -3.75 12.87
CA CYS A 313 -8.41 -4.04 12.83
C CYS A 313 -8.73 -4.89 11.60
N TRP A 314 -9.50 -5.97 11.80
CA TRP A 314 -10.11 -6.73 10.74
C TRP A 314 -11.58 -6.35 10.59
N MET A 315 -12.02 -6.19 9.35
CA MET A 315 -13.42 -5.99 9.00
C MET A 315 -13.79 -6.99 7.90
N GLY A 316 -14.92 -7.67 8.08
CA GLY A 316 -15.37 -8.66 7.09
C GLY A 316 -16.79 -9.14 7.33
N GLY A 317 -17.26 -9.97 6.41
CA GLY A 317 -18.58 -10.54 6.40
C GLY A 317 -18.80 -11.47 5.22
N LYS A 318 -20.02 -11.93 5.01
CA LYS A 318 -20.36 -12.77 3.86
C LYS A 318 -20.48 -11.93 2.59
N VAL A 319 -19.84 -12.39 1.54
CA VAL A 319 -20.02 -11.92 0.16
C VAL A 319 -20.35 -13.15 -0.67
N ASN A 320 -21.50 -13.16 -1.35
CA ASN A 320 -21.97 -14.32 -2.12
C ASN A 320 -21.97 -15.63 -1.29
N GLY A 321 -22.47 -15.56 -0.06
CA GLY A 321 -22.66 -16.71 0.81
C GLY A 321 -21.44 -17.18 1.60
N ALA A 322 -20.23 -16.68 1.33
CA ALA A 322 -19.01 -17.06 2.04
C ALA A 322 -18.28 -15.84 2.62
N VAL A 323 -17.65 -16.01 3.77
CA VAL A 323 -16.95 -14.95 4.49
C VAL A 323 -15.67 -14.55 3.75
N ALA A 324 -15.40 -13.25 3.70
CA ALA A 324 -14.14 -12.65 3.35
C ALA A 324 -13.91 -11.39 4.19
N GLY A 325 -12.68 -10.92 4.28
CA GLY A 325 -12.39 -9.71 5.05
C GLY A 325 -11.01 -9.13 4.79
N VAL A 326 -10.79 -7.98 5.40
CA VAL A 326 -9.57 -7.18 5.29
C VAL A 326 -9.06 -6.85 6.68
N ALA A 327 -7.84 -7.24 7.00
CA ALA A 327 -7.11 -6.74 8.15
C ALA A 327 -6.25 -5.54 7.73
N ILE A 328 -6.33 -4.45 8.49
CA ILE A 328 -5.55 -3.24 8.29
C ILE A 328 -4.61 -3.10 9.49
N LEU A 329 -3.30 -3.15 9.21
CA LEU A 329 -2.24 -3.19 10.22
C LEU A 329 -1.55 -1.81 10.26
N CYS A 330 -1.59 -1.17 11.45
CA CYS A 330 -0.98 0.12 11.69
C CYS A 330 0.52 -0.05 12.02
N HIS A 331 1.39 0.68 11.31
CA HIS A 331 2.82 0.62 11.57
C HIS A 331 3.18 1.35 12.87
N PRO A 332 4.14 0.84 13.70
CA PRO A 332 4.51 1.49 14.95
C PRO A 332 5.13 2.89 14.77
N ASP A 333 5.71 3.20 13.61
CA ASP A 333 6.23 4.54 13.30
C ASP A 333 5.14 5.57 12.95
N ASN A 334 3.87 5.17 12.87
CA ASN A 334 2.80 6.12 12.61
C ASN A 334 2.61 7.07 13.79
N PHE A 335 2.38 8.34 13.45
CA PHE A 335 2.08 9.35 14.44
C PHE A 335 0.94 8.90 15.36
N ARG A 336 1.14 9.00 16.69
CA ARG A 336 0.20 8.53 17.73
C ARG A 336 -0.11 7.04 17.68
N PHE A 337 0.86 6.21 17.32
CA PHE A 337 0.69 4.76 17.46
C PHE A 337 0.57 4.34 18.93
N PRO A 338 -0.34 3.38 19.29
CA PRO A 338 -1.41 2.84 18.47
C PRO A 338 -2.51 3.88 18.24
N GLN A 339 -2.91 4.01 16.97
CA GLN A 339 -3.85 5.06 16.58
C GLN A 339 -5.28 4.77 17.03
N GLY A 340 -6.05 5.86 17.23
CA GLY A 340 -7.49 5.77 17.43
C GLY A 340 -8.19 5.15 16.21
N MET A 341 -9.21 4.37 16.47
CA MET A 341 -9.97 3.63 15.45
C MET A 341 -11.42 4.10 15.40
N ARG A 342 -11.92 4.36 14.20
CA ARG A 342 -13.34 4.51 13.93
C ARG A 342 -13.89 3.20 13.40
N LEU A 343 -14.58 2.44 14.25
CA LEU A 343 -15.44 1.34 13.85
C LEU A 343 -16.84 1.91 13.72
N ASN A 344 -17.33 2.12 12.50
CA ASN A 344 -18.62 2.77 12.32
C ASN A 344 -19.72 1.87 12.91
N PRO A 345 -20.59 2.42 13.80
CA PRO A 345 -21.62 1.62 14.46
C PRO A 345 -22.73 1.13 13.51
N ASP A 346 -22.89 1.78 12.37
CA ASP A 346 -24.01 1.53 11.46
C ASP A 346 -23.62 0.93 10.11
N GLU A 347 -22.38 1.14 9.66
CA GLU A 347 -21.96 0.84 8.30
C GLU A 347 -20.62 0.07 8.23
N PRO A 348 -20.33 -0.59 7.11
CA PRO A 348 -19.03 -1.26 6.90
C PRO A 348 -17.96 -0.22 6.58
N PHE A 349 -17.65 0.63 7.55
CA PHE A 349 -16.63 1.67 7.43
C PHE A 349 -15.68 1.63 8.61
N PHE A 350 -14.39 1.65 8.29
CA PHE A 350 -13.26 1.72 9.23
C PHE A 350 -12.34 2.88 8.90
N SER A 351 -11.76 3.52 9.93
CA SER A 351 -10.69 4.50 9.78
C SER A 351 -9.69 4.40 10.93
N PHE A 352 -8.39 4.45 10.61
CA PHE A 352 -7.38 4.85 11.58
C PHE A 352 -7.33 6.38 11.62
N CYS A 353 -7.61 6.95 12.79
CA CYS A 353 -7.78 8.38 12.97
C CYS A 353 -6.89 8.93 14.08
N PRO A 354 -5.69 9.47 13.79
CA PRO A 354 -4.83 10.07 14.80
C PRO A 354 -5.45 11.31 15.47
N SER A 355 -6.43 11.99 14.83
CA SER A 355 -7.11 13.16 15.38
C SER A 355 -8.00 12.85 16.59
N GLN A 356 -8.34 11.58 16.85
CA GLN A 356 -9.04 11.19 18.08
C GLN A 356 -8.22 11.51 19.35
N GLY A 357 -6.90 11.47 19.25
CA GLY A 357 -5.97 11.79 20.34
C GLY A 357 -5.84 13.29 20.68
N GLY A 358 -6.58 14.17 19.98
CA GLY A 358 -6.54 15.62 20.17
C GLY A 358 -6.13 16.38 18.90
N GLU A 359 -6.12 17.71 18.98
CA GLU A 359 -5.64 18.59 17.92
C GLU A 359 -4.16 18.33 17.59
N TRP A 360 -3.81 18.47 16.33
CA TRP A 360 -2.45 18.42 15.81
C TRP A 360 -2.35 19.13 14.46
N ARG A 361 -1.13 19.19 13.89
CA ARG A 361 -0.86 19.93 12.67
C ARG A 361 0.08 19.19 11.75
N ILE A 362 -0.11 19.35 10.44
CA ILE A 362 0.93 19.11 9.46
C ILE A 362 1.64 20.44 9.28
N GLU A 363 2.91 20.50 9.66
CA GLU A 363 3.71 21.72 9.64
C GLU A 363 4.51 21.85 8.33
N PRO A 364 4.72 23.07 7.80
CA PRO A 364 5.61 23.27 6.67
C PRO A 364 7.00 22.68 6.93
N GLY A 365 7.53 21.96 5.92
CA GLY A 365 8.83 21.31 6.03
C GLY A 365 8.89 20.05 6.92
N LYS A 366 7.78 19.65 7.56
CA LYS A 366 7.68 18.45 8.38
C LYS A 366 6.60 17.51 7.83
N PRO A 367 6.96 16.56 6.96
CA PRO A 367 5.99 15.63 6.37
C PRO A 367 5.27 14.78 7.43
N TYR A 368 3.96 14.63 7.28
CA TYR A 368 3.20 13.58 7.94
C TYR A 368 3.27 12.31 7.10
N VAL A 369 3.71 11.20 7.67
CA VAL A 369 3.83 9.92 6.98
C VAL A 369 2.96 8.89 7.67
N ALA A 370 2.06 8.30 6.91
CA ALA A 370 1.19 7.21 7.35
C ALA A 370 1.54 5.92 6.59
N ARG A 371 1.63 4.79 7.31
CA ARG A 371 2.00 3.47 6.80
C ARG A 371 1.02 2.42 7.29
N TYR A 372 0.43 1.68 6.37
CA TYR A 372 -0.46 0.58 6.71
C TYR A 372 -0.21 -0.60 5.78
N ARG A 373 -0.36 -1.81 6.34
CA ARG A 373 -0.39 -3.06 5.57
C ARG A 373 -1.80 -3.57 5.55
N PHE A 374 -2.26 -3.97 4.39
CA PHE A 374 -3.55 -4.60 4.17
C PHE A 374 -3.34 -6.09 3.94
N VAL A 375 -4.14 -6.92 4.61
CA VAL A 375 -4.19 -8.36 4.43
C VAL A 375 -5.61 -8.74 4.07
N VAL A 376 -5.80 -9.22 2.85
CA VAL A 376 -7.12 -9.61 2.33
C VAL A 376 -7.20 -11.13 2.26
N SER A 377 -8.22 -11.69 2.88
CA SER A 377 -8.36 -13.15 2.99
C SER A 377 -9.81 -13.60 2.83
N ASP A 378 -9.97 -14.85 2.42
CA ASP A 378 -11.21 -15.58 2.54
C ASP A 378 -11.35 -16.20 3.93
N GLY A 379 -12.59 -16.40 4.37
CA GLY A 379 -12.91 -16.95 5.69
C GLY A 379 -12.93 -15.91 6.81
N PRO A 380 -13.25 -16.35 8.04
CA PRO A 380 -13.30 -15.49 9.21
C PRO A 380 -11.90 -15.01 9.61
N ALA A 381 -11.87 -13.95 10.46
CA ALA A 381 -10.62 -13.50 11.08
C ALA A 381 -9.92 -14.63 11.83
N ASP A 382 -8.61 -14.71 11.66
CA ASP A 382 -7.71 -15.47 12.52
C ASP A 382 -6.82 -14.47 13.27
N PRO A 383 -7.15 -14.15 14.53
CA PRO A 383 -6.40 -13.12 15.28
C PRO A 383 -4.94 -13.50 15.52
N LYS A 384 -4.61 -14.78 15.61
CA LYS A 384 -3.23 -15.23 15.80
C LYS A 384 -2.40 -14.99 14.54
N GLU A 385 -2.99 -15.31 13.39
CA GLU A 385 -2.33 -15.09 12.10
C GLU A 385 -2.20 -13.60 11.78
N ILE A 386 -3.23 -12.79 12.06
CA ILE A 386 -3.16 -11.35 11.87
C ILE A 386 -2.09 -10.73 12.78
N GLU A 387 -2.01 -11.15 14.04
CA GLU A 387 -0.98 -10.70 14.98
C GLU A 387 0.43 -11.10 14.52
N ARG A 388 0.61 -12.32 14.00
CA ARG A 388 1.88 -12.77 13.42
C ARG A 388 2.28 -11.87 12.24
N MET A 389 1.34 -11.63 11.31
CA MET A 389 1.60 -10.75 10.15
C MET A 389 1.87 -9.29 10.57
N TRP A 390 1.25 -8.84 11.65
CA TRP A 390 1.56 -7.54 12.23
C TRP A 390 2.99 -7.50 12.80
N ASN A 391 3.43 -8.54 13.52
CA ASN A 391 4.79 -8.65 14.01
C ASN A 391 5.82 -8.65 12.87
N ASP A 392 5.53 -9.31 11.74
CA ASP A 392 6.36 -9.30 10.53
C ASP A 392 6.47 -7.90 9.93
N TYR A 393 5.41 -7.12 10.00
CA TYR A 393 5.35 -5.74 9.48
C TYR A 393 5.99 -4.72 10.43
N ALA A 394 5.68 -4.82 11.72
CA ALA A 394 6.12 -3.88 12.75
C ALA A 394 7.57 -4.10 13.19
N THR A 395 8.02 -5.34 13.15
CA THR A 395 9.38 -5.76 13.57
C THR A 395 9.91 -6.75 12.54
N PRO A 396 10.27 -6.29 11.33
CA PRO A 396 10.73 -7.18 10.27
C PRO A 396 12.02 -7.90 10.67
N PRO A 397 12.33 -9.05 10.06
CA PRO A 397 13.61 -9.73 10.20
C PRO A 397 14.78 -8.76 9.99
N LYS A 398 15.80 -8.88 10.83
CA LYS A 398 17.03 -8.09 10.65
C LYS A 398 17.84 -8.68 9.49
N VAL A 399 18.28 -7.80 8.61
CA VAL A 399 19.10 -8.16 7.45
C VAL A 399 20.49 -7.52 7.59
N THR A 400 21.52 -8.33 7.40
CA THR A 400 22.93 -7.88 7.28
C THR A 400 23.42 -8.25 5.88
N VAL A 401 24.03 -7.31 5.18
CA VAL A 401 24.63 -7.49 3.84
C VAL A 401 26.13 -7.31 3.98
N GLU A 402 26.91 -8.28 3.48
CA GLU A 402 28.39 -8.32 3.49
C GLU A 402 28.92 -8.42 2.08
#